data_9c2aaee2b52358f2caf8f6d36300596d
#
_entry.id   9c2aaee2b52358f2caf8f6d36300596d
#
_cell.length_a   1.000
_cell.length_b   1.000
_cell.length_c   1.000
_cell.angle_alpha   90.00
_cell.angle_beta   90.00
_cell.angle_gamma   90.00
#
_symmetry.space_group_name_H-M   'P 1'
#
loop_
_entity.id
_entity.type
_entity.pdbx_description
1 polymer ?
#
loop_
_entity_poly.entity_id
_entity_poly.type
_entity_poly.pdbx_seq_one_letter_code
_entity_poly.pdbx_strand_id
1 'polypeptide(L)'
;MVNSGITNVGIFAKEKYRSLTDHLGSGKDWDLSRKTGGLFIFSPENTKDRSKYPYRNGDIYNILANIDYIERCEEEYILIAPSYMIGNIDYTEMIDYHKESDNDITILYKSIDNADVDFYETSTLNIDGNRVINMGTNIGTSKNANVSMETYIMKRTDFIKTIYKCVSEGTHSYIEDFIAESINKLKIGAYEYKGYLKCINSIKSYYSMKDELLQEDIANELLYSDRKILTKEQNQSPTIYSESAKVENSFVATGCVIEGTVKNSIIFRKVHIKEGAVIENSVIMQNCTIEKDAQLQNVIFDKNVYISEGKELKGDIEYPVVIGKNTAI
;
A
#
# COMPACT_ATOMS: atom_id res chain seq x y z
N MET A 1 2.75 -8.46 7.73
CA MET A 1 3.24 -8.39 9.12
C MET A 1 2.68 -9.54 9.97
N VAL A 2 1.38 -9.67 10.17
CA VAL A 2 0.79 -10.71 11.05
C VAL A 2 1.18 -12.13 10.63
N ASN A 3 1.15 -12.45 9.35
CA ASN A 3 1.60 -13.74 8.81
C ASN A 3 3.10 -14.05 9.08
N SER A 4 3.88 -13.05 9.46
CA SER A 4 5.29 -13.17 9.87
C SER A 4 5.46 -13.10 11.40
N GLY A 5 4.39 -13.28 12.17
CA GLY A 5 4.42 -13.27 13.63
C GLY A 5 4.55 -11.90 14.28
N ILE A 6 4.48 -10.81 13.51
CA ILE A 6 4.51 -9.44 14.05
C ILE A 6 3.12 -9.09 14.58
N THR A 7 3.01 -8.97 15.91
CA THR A 7 1.73 -8.79 16.60
C THR A 7 1.55 -7.44 17.28
N ASN A 8 2.56 -6.60 17.24
CA ASN A 8 2.53 -5.23 17.75
C ASN A 8 2.77 -4.28 16.57
N VAL A 9 1.72 -3.57 16.12
CA VAL A 9 1.74 -2.80 14.88
C VAL A 9 1.28 -1.37 15.14
N GLY A 10 2.16 -0.40 14.89
CA GLY A 10 1.86 1.02 14.95
C GLY A 10 1.69 1.62 13.56
N ILE A 11 0.57 2.26 13.28
CA ILE A 11 0.30 2.96 12.02
C ILE A 11 0.37 4.45 12.25
N PHE A 12 1.34 5.11 11.64
CA PHE A 12 1.54 6.56 11.68
C PHE A 12 0.84 7.21 10.49
N ALA A 13 -0.40 7.68 10.71
CA ALA A 13 -1.21 8.27 9.65
C ALA A 13 -0.81 9.74 9.39
N LYS A 14 -0.84 10.17 8.13
CA LYS A 14 -0.62 11.57 7.73
C LYS A 14 -1.94 12.28 7.40
N GLU A 15 -2.73 11.69 6.53
CA GLU A 15 -3.99 12.25 6.01
C GLU A 15 -5.14 11.24 6.12
N LYS A 16 -6.37 11.73 5.96
CA LYS A 16 -7.59 10.90 5.94
C LYS A 16 -7.70 9.93 7.14
N TYR A 17 -7.17 10.32 8.30
CA TYR A 17 -7.11 9.52 9.52
C TYR A 17 -8.45 8.85 9.87
N ARG A 18 -9.58 9.57 9.77
CA ARG A 18 -10.91 8.99 10.06
C ARG A 18 -11.25 7.82 9.16
N SER A 19 -11.04 7.97 7.85
CA SER A 19 -11.33 6.88 6.90
C SER A 19 -10.46 5.66 7.14
N LEU A 20 -9.20 5.87 7.53
CA LEU A 20 -8.29 4.80 7.90
C LEU A 20 -8.75 4.10 9.18
N THR A 21 -9.11 4.85 10.23
CA THR A 21 -9.62 4.31 11.50
C THR A 21 -10.93 3.53 11.28
N ASP A 22 -11.85 4.06 10.47
CA ASP A 22 -13.10 3.37 10.12
C ASP A 22 -12.84 2.05 9.37
N HIS A 23 -11.80 2.02 8.54
CA HIS A 23 -11.42 0.82 7.82
C HIS A 23 -10.78 -0.22 8.73
N LEU A 24 -9.82 0.17 9.55
CA LEU A 24 -9.04 -0.73 10.40
C LEU A 24 -9.78 -1.15 11.68
N GLY A 25 -10.63 -0.29 12.21
CA GLY A 25 -11.35 -0.55 13.46
C GLY A 25 -10.41 -0.88 14.61
N SER A 26 -10.69 -1.97 15.32
CA SER A 26 -9.83 -2.47 16.41
C SER A 26 -8.71 -3.40 15.95
N GLY A 27 -8.53 -3.60 14.64
CA GLY A 27 -7.59 -4.59 14.12
C GLY A 27 -8.07 -6.04 14.17
N LYS A 28 -9.36 -6.29 14.52
CA LYS A 28 -9.92 -7.64 14.66
C LYS A 28 -9.81 -8.46 13.38
N ASP A 29 -10.07 -7.87 12.24
CA ASP A 29 -10.04 -8.56 10.94
C ASP A 29 -8.62 -9.02 10.55
N TRP A 30 -7.60 -8.53 11.25
CA TRP A 30 -6.17 -8.88 11.07
C TRP A 30 -5.56 -9.57 12.29
N ASP A 31 -6.37 -10.08 13.21
CA ASP A 31 -5.91 -10.69 14.47
C ASP A 31 -4.99 -9.77 15.31
N LEU A 32 -5.24 -8.47 15.27
CA LEU A 32 -4.51 -7.44 16.03
C LEU A 32 -5.34 -6.81 17.15
N SER A 33 -6.53 -7.35 17.48
CA SER A 33 -7.31 -6.95 18.67
C SER A 33 -6.86 -7.76 19.87
N ARG A 34 -5.72 -7.40 20.47
CA ARG A 34 -5.03 -8.19 21.48
C ARG A 34 -4.88 -7.42 22.80
N LYS A 35 -4.71 -8.15 23.93
CA LYS A 35 -4.45 -7.57 25.26
C LYS A 35 -3.03 -7.02 25.38
N THR A 36 -2.06 -7.65 24.72
CA THR A 36 -0.65 -7.24 24.68
C THR A 36 -0.23 -7.11 23.23
N GLY A 37 0.38 -5.98 22.86
CA GLY A 37 0.60 -5.63 21.47
C GLY A 37 -0.70 -5.19 20.82
N GLY A 38 -0.90 -5.57 19.53
CA GLY A 38 -2.10 -5.25 18.76
C GLY A 38 -1.91 -4.08 17.81
N LEU A 39 -3.02 -3.49 17.36
CA LEU A 39 -3.02 -2.39 16.41
C LEU A 39 -3.15 -1.04 17.12
N PHE A 40 -2.20 -0.17 16.87
CA PHE A 40 -2.22 1.23 17.30
C PHE A 40 -2.26 2.14 16.07
N ILE A 41 -3.15 3.13 16.09
CA ILE A 41 -3.26 4.11 14.98
C ILE A 41 -2.99 5.49 15.56
N PHE A 42 -1.88 6.09 15.14
CA PHE A 42 -1.46 7.40 15.56
C PHE A 42 -1.96 8.46 14.59
N SER A 43 -2.74 9.41 15.12
CA SER A 43 -3.20 10.54 14.32
C SER A 43 -2.04 11.50 14.03
N PRO A 44 -2.05 12.17 12.89
CA PRO A 44 -1.14 13.28 12.69
C PRO A 44 -1.38 14.30 13.80
N GLU A 45 -0.33 14.76 14.44
CA GLU A 45 -0.45 15.87 15.39
C GLU A 45 -1.25 17.01 14.77
N ASN A 46 -2.25 17.50 15.50
CA ASN A 46 -2.95 18.74 15.16
C ASN A 46 -2.00 19.92 15.41
N THR A 47 -0.92 19.99 14.64
CA THR A 47 0.00 21.10 14.72
C THR A 47 -0.66 22.31 14.04
N LYS A 48 -1.44 23.05 14.80
CA LYS A 48 -1.76 24.47 14.47
C LYS A 48 -0.48 25.25 14.17
N ASP A 49 0.68 24.70 14.50
CA ASP A 49 2.02 25.27 14.33
C ASP A 49 2.80 24.75 13.11
N ARG A 50 2.24 23.87 12.27
CA ARG A 50 2.93 23.42 11.03
C ARG A 50 3.34 24.59 10.13
N SER A 51 2.56 25.68 10.10
CA SER A 51 2.90 26.88 9.35
C SER A 51 4.10 27.64 9.90
N LYS A 52 4.37 27.53 11.23
CA LYS A 52 5.49 28.20 11.88
C LYS A 52 6.81 27.40 11.78
N TYR A 53 6.71 26.07 11.62
CA TYR A 53 7.86 25.19 11.61
C TYR A 53 7.76 24.17 10.47
N PRO A 54 7.92 24.61 9.20
CA PRO A 54 7.80 23.74 8.03
C PRO A 54 8.80 22.56 8.02
N TYR A 55 9.92 22.69 8.71
CA TYR A 55 10.92 21.63 8.92
C TYR A 55 10.45 20.52 9.86
N ARG A 56 9.34 20.67 10.57
CA ARG A 56 8.71 19.60 11.38
C ARG A 56 7.76 18.70 10.58
N ASN A 57 7.82 18.76 9.27
CA ASN A 57 7.14 17.83 8.38
C ASN A 57 8.05 16.64 8.12
N GLY A 58 7.54 15.44 8.28
CA GLY A 58 8.29 14.20 8.04
C GLY A 58 7.83 13.09 8.99
N ASP A 59 8.31 11.90 8.73
CA ASP A 59 8.00 10.73 9.55
C ASP A 59 8.70 10.78 10.92
N ILE A 60 9.91 11.31 11.00
CA ILE A 60 10.69 11.44 12.24
C ILE A 60 9.92 12.26 13.28
N TYR A 61 9.32 13.38 12.90
CA TYR A 61 8.55 14.20 13.84
C TYR A 61 7.22 13.55 14.26
N ASN A 62 6.58 12.82 13.34
CA ASN A 62 5.36 12.08 13.66
C ASN A 62 5.66 10.91 14.63
N ILE A 63 6.81 10.27 14.44
CA ILE A 63 7.28 9.22 15.34
C ILE A 63 7.66 9.79 16.70
N LEU A 64 8.39 10.91 16.75
CA LEU A 64 8.75 11.56 18.02
C LEU A 64 7.52 11.93 18.85
N ALA A 65 6.47 12.44 18.21
CA ALA A 65 5.22 12.80 18.88
C ALA A 65 4.54 11.59 19.57
N ASN A 66 4.88 10.39 19.16
CA ASN A 66 4.34 9.14 19.67
C ASN A 66 5.43 8.18 20.18
N ILE A 67 6.60 8.73 20.55
CA ILE A 67 7.78 7.93 20.92
C ILE A 67 7.52 7.03 22.13
N ASP A 68 6.68 7.47 23.06
CA ASP A 68 6.28 6.70 24.25
C ASP A 68 5.75 5.31 23.91
N TYR A 69 5.07 5.18 22.77
CA TYR A 69 4.61 3.86 22.30
C TYR A 69 5.80 2.95 22.02
N ILE A 70 6.80 3.45 21.30
CA ILE A 70 7.99 2.67 20.91
C ILE A 70 8.86 2.38 22.15
N GLU A 71 8.96 3.31 23.08
CA GLU A 71 9.74 3.12 24.32
C GLU A 71 9.14 2.07 25.24
N ARG A 72 7.80 1.91 25.24
CA ARG A 72 7.09 0.89 26.04
C ARG A 72 7.10 -0.48 25.41
N CYS A 73 7.47 -0.61 24.13
CA CYS A 73 7.60 -1.91 23.48
C CYS A 73 8.73 -2.73 24.11
N GLU A 74 8.56 -4.04 24.20
CA GLU A 74 9.58 -4.95 24.72
C GLU A 74 10.37 -5.63 23.61
N GLU A 75 9.92 -5.54 22.37
CA GLU A 75 10.54 -6.14 21.19
C GLU A 75 11.94 -5.54 20.95
N GLU A 76 12.89 -6.42 20.62
CA GLU A 76 14.29 -6.02 20.39
C GLU A 76 14.48 -5.23 19.08
N TYR A 77 13.71 -5.59 18.05
CA TYR A 77 13.81 -5.02 16.72
C TYR A 77 12.54 -4.22 16.34
N ILE A 78 12.74 -3.23 15.49
CA ILE A 78 11.66 -2.49 14.81
C ILE A 78 11.75 -2.78 13.33
N LEU A 79 10.59 -3.07 12.72
CA LEU A 79 10.40 -3.11 11.29
C LEU A 79 9.57 -1.90 10.88
N ILE A 80 10.08 -1.11 9.96
CA ILE A 80 9.42 0.06 9.37
C ILE A 80 9.07 -0.31 7.94
N ALA A 81 7.85 -0.03 7.49
CA ALA A 81 7.42 -0.30 6.13
C ALA A 81 6.43 0.77 5.65
N PRO A 82 6.47 1.16 4.38
CA PRO A 82 5.50 2.08 3.80
C PRO A 82 4.16 1.36 3.54
N SER A 83 3.12 2.13 3.25
CA SER A 83 1.79 1.58 2.93
C SER A 83 1.45 1.54 1.43
N TYR A 84 2.32 2.06 0.58
CA TYR A 84 2.10 2.16 -0.86
C TYR A 84 2.87 1.13 -1.70
N MET A 85 3.73 0.33 -1.06
CA MET A 85 4.38 -0.82 -1.66
C MET A 85 3.56 -2.08 -1.39
N ILE A 86 3.01 -2.69 -2.44
CA ILE A 86 2.16 -3.87 -2.34
C ILE A 86 2.96 -5.11 -2.71
N GLY A 87 3.07 -6.03 -1.76
CA GLY A 87 3.72 -7.32 -1.92
C GLY A 87 3.31 -8.28 -0.81
N ASN A 88 3.42 -9.56 -1.07
CA ASN A 88 3.15 -10.61 -0.06
C ASN A 88 4.47 -11.03 0.61
N ILE A 89 4.96 -10.16 1.51
CA ILE A 89 6.31 -10.24 2.06
C ILE A 89 6.35 -11.16 3.28
N ASP A 90 7.28 -12.11 3.30
CA ASP A 90 7.68 -12.82 4.52
C ASP A 90 8.81 -12.07 5.24
N TYR A 91 8.43 -11.37 6.29
CA TYR A 91 9.42 -10.64 7.09
C TYR A 91 10.26 -11.55 8.00
N THR A 92 9.86 -12.81 8.19
CA THR A 92 10.61 -13.76 9.05
C THR A 92 12.00 -13.99 8.51
N GLU A 93 12.12 -14.28 7.21
CA GLU A 93 13.41 -14.50 6.55
C GLU A 93 14.31 -13.25 6.60
N MET A 94 13.73 -12.07 6.41
CA MET A 94 14.47 -10.80 6.51
C MET A 94 14.96 -10.52 7.93
N ILE A 95 14.14 -10.85 8.95
CA ILE A 95 14.51 -10.68 10.37
C ILE A 95 15.67 -11.63 10.72
N ASP A 96 15.59 -12.89 10.30
CA ASP A 96 16.64 -13.88 10.56
C ASP A 96 17.94 -13.48 9.84
N TYR A 97 17.87 -13.06 8.58
CA TYR A 97 19.02 -12.51 7.87
C TYR A 97 19.64 -11.30 8.60
N HIS A 98 18.82 -10.38 9.12
CA HIS A 98 19.31 -9.23 9.87
C HIS A 98 20.08 -9.65 11.13
N LYS A 99 19.58 -10.63 11.87
CA LYS A 99 20.23 -11.14 13.07
C LYS A 99 21.57 -11.85 12.78
N GLU A 100 21.63 -12.62 11.69
CA GLU A 100 22.80 -13.40 11.31
C GLU A 100 23.91 -12.53 10.70
N SER A 101 23.55 -11.45 10.02
CA SER A 101 24.50 -10.60 9.29
C SER A 101 25.20 -9.53 10.11
N ASP A 102 24.84 -9.36 11.39
CA ASP A 102 25.36 -8.30 12.29
C ASP A 102 25.27 -6.89 11.66
N ASN A 103 24.20 -6.63 10.91
CA ASN A 103 23.92 -5.32 10.34
C ASN A 103 23.31 -4.39 11.38
N ASP A 104 23.67 -3.10 11.33
CA ASP A 104 22.96 -2.06 12.10
C ASP A 104 21.57 -1.81 11.53
N ILE A 105 21.45 -1.81 10.19
CA ILE A 105 20.21 -1.65 9.45
C ILE A 105 20.18 -2.65 8.31
N THR A 106 19.03 -3.29 8.05
CA THR A 106 18.80 -4.07 6.83
C THR A 106 17.67 -3.44 6.04
N ILE A 107 17.90 -3.23 4.74
CA ILE A 107 16.93 -2.67 3.80
C ILE A 107 16.39 -3.79 2.91
N LEU A 108 15.07 -3.88 2.80
CA LEU A 108 14.41 -4.74 1.82
C LEU A 108 14.42 -4.05 0.45
N TYR A 109 14.83 -4.77 -0.58
CA TYR A 109 14.84 -4.27 -1.95
C TYR A 109 14.35 -5.31 -2.94
N LYS A 110 14.00 -4.88 -4.13
CA LYS A 110 13.71 -5.76 -5.27
C LYS A 110 14.49 -5.30 -6.50
N SER A 111 15.11 -6.24 -7.18
CA SER A 111 15.65 -6.02 -8.53
C SER A 111 14.50 -5.94 -9.53
N ILE A 112 14.43 -4.84 -10.27
CA ILE A 112 13.41 -4.52 -11.27
C ILE A 112 14.09 -4.36 -12.63
N ASP A 113 13.48 -4.91 -13.68
CA ASP A 113 13.97 -4.87 -15.07
C ASP A 113 13.17 -3.90 -15.97
N ASN A 114 12.16 -3.24 -15.44
CA ASN A 114 11.32 -2.26 -16.11
C ASN A 114 11.24 -0.91 -15.34
N ALA A 115 12.31 -0.56 -14.64
CA ALA A 115 12.37 0.62 -13.79
C ALA A 115 12.31 1.96 -14.58
N ASP A 116 12.48 1.92 -15.90
CA ASP A 116 12.27 3.06 -16.79
C ASP A 116 10.78 3.39 -17.02
N VAL A 117 9.88 2.47 -16.71
CA VAL A 117 8.41 2.62 -16.85
C VAL A 117 7.72 2.66 -15.49
N ASP A 118 8.07 1.72 -14.61
CA ASP A 118 7.50 1.56 -13.29
C ASP A 118 8.43 2.10 -12.18
N PHE A 119 7.91 2.27 -11.00
CA PHE A 119 8.69 2.72 -9.81
C PHE A 119 9.36 4.08 -9.98
N TYR A 120 8.80 4.97 -10.79
CA TYR A 120 9.32 6.33 -10.94
C TYR A 120 9.28 7.08 -9.59
N GLU A 121 10.32 7.88 -9.33
CA GLU A 121 10.52 8.63 -8.07
C GLU A 121 10.67 7.75 -6.80
N THR A 122 10.90 6.44 -6.96
CA THR A 122 11.24 5.59 -5.82
C THR A 122 12.74 5.58 -5.57
N SER A 123 13.12 5.27 -4.33
CA SER A 123 14.52 5.13 -3.97
C SER A 123 15.15 3.89 -4.55
N THR A 124 16.41 4.01 -4.96
CA THR A 124 17.20 2.92 -5.52
C THR A 124 18.48 2.67 -4.70
N LEU A 125 18.95 1.42 -4.69
CA LEU A 125 20.12 1.00 -3.97
C LEU A 125 21.24 0.59 -4.92
N ASN A 126 22.45 1.12 -4.68
CA ASN A 126 23.67 0.55 -5.21
C ASN A 126 24.23 -0.43 -4.16
N ILE A 127 24.43 -1.69 -4.57
CA ILE A 127 24.73 -2.79 -3.68
C ILE A 127 26.05 -3.43 -4.12
N ASP A 128 26.96 -3.68 -3.18
CA ASP A 128 28.16 -4.49 -3.37
C ASP A 128 28.11 -5.70 -2.44
N GLY A 129 28.03 -6.89 -3.05
CA GLY A 129 27.66 -8.12 -2.33
C GLY A 129 26.28 -7.97 -1.65
N ASN A 130 26.26 -7.99 -0.33
CA ASN A 130 25.04 -7.78 0.47
C ASN A 130 25.02 -6.41 1.16
N ARG A 131 25.94 -5.50 0.81
CA ARG A 131 26.09 -4.19 1.46
C ARG A 131 25.53 -3.08 0.58
N VAL A 132 24.75 -2.19 1.14
CA VAL A 132 24.35 -0.94 0.49
C VAL A 132 25.53 0.03 0.53
N ILE A 133 25.96 0.49 -0.65
CA ILE A 133 27.08 1.45 -0.80
C ILE A 133 26.60 2.86 -1.15
N ASN A 134 25.40 2.99 -1.71
CA ASN A 134 24.79 4.28 -2.00
C ASN A 134 23.27 4.13 -2.19
N MET A 135 22.54 5.23 -1.98
CA MET A 135 21.12 5.36 -2.31
C MET A 135 20.95 6.49 -3.33
N GLY A 136 20.02 6.28 -4.26
CA GLY A 136 19.65 7.25 -5.29
C GLY A 136 18.16 7.24 -5.51
N THR A 137 17.71 7.94 -6.56
CA THR A 137 16.30 8.00 -6.95
C THR A 137 16.13 7.50 -8.38
N ASN A 138 15.09 6.72 -8.62
CA ASN A 138 14.72 6.29 -9.96
C ASN A 138 14.10 7.46 -10.74
N ILE A 139 14.82 7.96 -11.74
CA ILE A 139 14.36 9.02 -12.63
C ILE A 139 13.98 8.49 -14.03
N GLY A 140 13.80 7.17 -14.17
CA GLY A 140 13.38 6.54 -15.43
C GLY A 140 14.47 6.46 -16.50
N THR A 141 15.77 6.59 -16.15
CA THR A 141 16.89 6.54 -17.12
C THR A 141 17.47 5.15 -17.31
N SER A 142 17.19 4.22 -16.42
CA SER A 142 17.72 2.85 -16.43
C SER A 142 16.58 1.83 -16.39
N LYS A 143 16.68 0.80 -17.23
CA LYS A 143 15.73 -0.32 -17.18
C LYS A 143 15.88 -1.15 -15.92
N ASN A 144 17.11 -1.39 -15.51
CA ASN A 144 17.40 -2.22 -14.35
C ASN A 144 17.72 -1.33 -13.14
N ALA A 145 17.07 -1.57 -12.04
CA ALA A 145 17.34 -0.91 -10.78
C ALA A 145 17.05 -1.83 -9.59
N ASN A 146 17.82 -1.66 -8.51
CA ASN A 146 17.47 -2.25 -7.21
C ASN A 146 16.59 -1.23 -6.47
N VAL A 147 15.29 -1.40 -6.54
CA VAL A 147 14.33 -0.49 -5.91
C VAL A 147 14.25 -0.80 -4.43
N SER A 148 14.48 0.21 -3.60
CA SER A 148 14.23 0.12 -2.15
C SER A 148 12.72 -0.06 -1.92
N MET A 149 12.37 -1.02 -1.10
CA MET A 149 10.98 -1.17 -0.66
C MET A 149 10.67 -0.29 0.56
N GLU A 150 11.56 0.64 0.91
CA GLU A 150 11.46 1.51 2.10
C GLU A 150 11.09 0.73 3.37
N THR A 151 11.48 -0.52 3.39
CA THR A 151 11.29 -1.43 4.51
C THR A 151 12.62 -1.66 5.19
N TYR A 152 12.69 -1.30 6.47
CA TYR A 152 13.90 -1.28 7.25
C TYR A 152 13.75 -2.09 8.53
N ILE A 153 14.78 -2.85 8.89
CA ILE A 153 14.91 -3.50 10.21
C ILE A 153 16.11 -2.92 10.92
N MET A 154 15.95 -2.57 12.19
CA MET A 154 17.03 -2.15 13.08
C MET A 154 16.68 -2.42 14.55
N LYS A 155 17.66 -2.36 15.46
CA LYS A 155 17.41 -2.47 16.90
C LYS A 155 16.55 -1.30 17.38
N ARG A 156 15.53 -1.62 18.20
CA ARG A 156 14.63 -0.61 18.78
C ARG A 156 15.37 0.49 19.54
N THR A 157 16.38 0.11 20.32
CA THR A 157 17.17 1.07 21.10
C THR A 157 17.93 2.06 20.23
N ASP A 158 18.43 1.62 19.08
CA ASP A 158 19.18 2.47 18.17
C ASP A 158 18.25 3.34 17.33
N PHE A 159 17.06 2.82 17.01
CA PHE A 159 16.00 3.61 16.40
C PHE A 159 15.57 4.79 17.28
N ILE A 160 15.29 4.55 18.57
CA ILE A 160 14.92 5.60 19.52
C ILE A 160 16.01 6.67 19.61
N LYS A 161 17.30 6.26 19.76
CA LYS A 161 18.43 7.20 19.75
C LYS A 161 18.51 8.01 18.46
N THR A 162 18.25 7.36 17.31
CA THR A 162 18.24 8.03 16.00
C THR A 162 17.18 9.11 15.92
N ILE A 163 15.94 8.80 16.34
CA ILE A 163 14.84 9.78 16.35
C ILE A 163 15.21 11.00 17.22
N TYR A 164 15.66 10.78 18.45
CA TYR A 164 16.08 11.89 19.33
C TYR A 164 17.23 12.70 18.75
N LYS A 165 18.23 12.05 18.16
CA LYS A 165 19.38 12.71 17.55
C LYS A 165 18.96 13.59 16.38
N CYS A 166 18.21 13.04 15.41
CA CYS A 166 17.75 13.79 14.23
C CYS A 166 16.97 15.05 14.62
N VAL A 167 16.12 14.95 15.63
CA VAL A 167 15.33 16.10 16.09
C VAL A 167 16.15 17.10 16.86
N SER A 168 17.04 16.65 17.76
CA SER A 168 17.88 17.55 18.57
C SER A 168 18.88 18.33 17.73
N GLU A 169 19.42 17.71 16.69
CA GLU A 169 20.39 18.32 15.77
C GLU A 169 19.69 19.06 14.60
N GLY A 170 18.38 18.81 14.36
CA GLY A 170 17.63 19.38 13.24
C GLY A 170 18.15 18.94 11.86
N THR A 171 18.72 17.75 11.78
CA THR A 171 19.44 17.27 10.58
C THR A 171 18.51 16.65 9.54
N HIS A 172 17.57 15.81 9.96
CA HIS A 172 16.70 15.03 9.06
C HIS A 172 15.25 15.13 9.45
N SER A 173 14.37 15.11 8.45
CA SER A 173 12.90 15.02 8.63
C SER A 173 12.36 13.62 8.32
N TYR A 174 13.08 12.86 7.49
CA TYR A 174 12.71 11.51 7.08
C TYR A 174 13.78 10.49 7.50
N ILE A 175 13.33 9.29 7.86
CA ILE A 175 14.23 8.17 8.25
C ILE A 175 15.13 7.77 7.07
N GLU A 176 14.60 7.83 5.86
CA GLU A 176 15.33 7.50 4.65
C GLU A 176 16.56 8.40 4.45
N ASP A 177 16.41 9.72 4.65
CA ASP A 177 17.53 10.69 4.56
C ASP A 177 18.62 10.35 5.56
N PHE A 178 18.23 10.01 6.80
CA PHE A 178 19.18 9.57 7.82
C PHE A 178 19.93 8.30 7.40
N ILE A 179 19.21 7.31 6.84
CA ILE A 179 19.81 6.05 6.38
C ILE A 179 20.82 6.33 5.26
N ALA A 180 20.43 7.14 4.26
CA ALA A 180 21.27 7.48 3.13
C ALA A 180 22.58 8.17 3.58
N GLU A 181 22.52 9.11 4.51
CA GLU A 181 23.73 9.77 5.03
C GLU A 181 24.57 8.88 5.97
N SER A 182 23.96 7.83 6.50
CA SER A 182 24.64 6.93 7.44
C SER A 182 25.37 5.75 6.77
N ILE A 183 25.27 5.58 5.47
CA ILE A 183 25.83 4.43 4.72
C ILE A 183 27.33 4.21 4.99
N ASN A 184 28.08 5.28 5.14
CA ASN A 184 29.53 5.20 5.44
C ASN A 184 29.85 5.06 6.94
N LYS A 185 28.86 5.15 7.82
CA LYS A 185 29.05 5.13 9.29
C LYS A 185 28.47 3.86 9.92
N LEU A 186 27.45 3.28 9.31
CA LEU A 186 26.71 2.11 9.77
C LEU A 186 26.88 0.94 8.80
N LYS A 187 26.74 -0.27 9.31
CA LYS A 187 26.67 -1.47 8.50
C LYS A 187 25.24 -1.62 7.96
N ILE A 188 25.02 -1.17 6.73
CA ILE A 188 23.71 -1.25 6.09
C ILE A 188 23.70 -2.41 5.10
N GLY A 189 22.94 -3.46 5.42
CA GLY A 189 22.76 -4.63 4.56
C GLY A 189 21.56 -4.51 3.65
N ALA A 190 21.57 -5.22 2.54
CA ALA A 190 20.47 -5.35 1.61
C ALA A 190 19.95 -6.78 1.60
N TYR A 191 18.61 -6.95 1.70
CA TYR A 191 17.92 -8.22 1.57
C TYR A 191 16.98 -8.18 0.38
N GLU A 192 17.09 -9.12 -0.56
CA GLU A 192 16.33 -9.10 -1.79
C GLU A 192 14.99 -9.82 -1.67
N TYR A 193 13.91 -9.12 -1.99
CA TYR A 193 12.58 -9.70 -2.14
C TYR A 193 12.37 -10.25 -3.54
N LYS A 194 11.92 -11.50 -3.66
CA LYS A 194 11.76 -12.20 -4.93
C LYS A 194 10.31 -12.26 -5.44
N GLY A 195 9.32 -12.00 -4.58
CA GLY A 195 7.90 -12.04 -4.94
C GLY A 195 7.42 -10.84 -5.75
N TYR A 196 6.14 -10.80 -6.03
CA TYR A 196 5.50 -9.68 -6.71
C TYR A 196 5.57 -8.38 -5.90
N LEU A 197 5.90 -7.27 -6.58
CA LEU A 197 5.92 -5.94 -5.98
C LEU A 197 5.26 -4.92 -6.91
N LYS A 198 4.35 -4.12 -6.37
CA LYS A 198 3.78 -2.94 -7.04
C LYS A 198 3.90 -1.71 -6.15
N CYS A 199 4.33 -0.60 -6.73
CA CYS A 199 4.31 0.72 -6.08
C CYS A 199 3.06 1.47 -6.49
N ILE A 200 2.22 1.87 -5.51
CA ILE A 200 0.99 2.64 -5.75
C ILE A 200 1.22 4.08 -5.27
N ASN A 201 1.92 4.86 -6.06
CA ASN A 201 2.23 6.27 -5.80
C ASN A 201 1.46 7.25 -6.71
N SER A 202 0.64 6.75 -7.62
CA SER A 202 -0.11 7.55 -8.58
C SER A 202 -1.45 6.90 -8.94
N ILE A 203 -2.37 7.67 -9.55
CA ILE A 203 -3.62 7.15 -10.11
C ILE A 203 -3.30 6.15 -11.23
N LYS A 204 -2.28 6.42 -12.03
CA LYS A 204 -1.84 5.54 -13.10
C LYS A 204 -1.39 4.18 -12.55
N SER A 205 -0.51 4.15 -11.55
CA SER A 205 -0.03 2.89 -10.94
C SER A 205 -1.15 2.13 -10.23
N TYR A 206 -2.10 2.85 -9.58
CA TYR A 206 -3.30 2.23 -9.01
C TYR A 206 -4.17 1.59 -10.09
N TYR A 207 -4.38 2.27 -11.21
CA TYR A 207 -5.22 1.77 -12.29
C TYR A 207 -4.57 0.59 -13.02
N SER A 208 -3.26 0.67 -13.31
CA SER A 208 -2.53 -0.43 -13.98
C SER A 208 -2.48 -1.71 -13.13
N MET A 209 -2.51 -1.60 -11.80
CA MET A 209 -2.56 -2.78 -10.93
C MET A 209 -3.79 -3.67 -11.20
N LYS A 210 -4.88 -3.13 -11.73
CA LYS A 210 -6.05 -3.88 -12.16
C LYS A 210 -5.67 -4.99 -13.16
N ASP A 211 -4.87 -4.65 -14.18
CA ASP A 211 -4.49 -5.59 -15.23
C ASP A 211 -3.53 -6.67 -14.71
N GLU A 212 -2.66 -6.30 -13.78
CA GLU A 212 -1.76 -7.23 -13.11
C GLU A 212 -2.51 -8.18 -12.17
N LEU A 213 -3.48 -7.68 -11.40
CA LEU A 213 -4.31 -8.52 -10.52
C LEU A 213 -5.19 -9.53 -11.29
N LEU A 214 -5.53 -9.25 -12.56
CA LEU A 214 -6.28 -10.16 -13.40
C LEU A 214 -5.41 -11.32 -13.96
N GLN A 215 -4.08 -11.27 -13.80
CA GLN A 215 -3.19 -12.37 -14.11
C GLN A 215 -3.23 -13.42 -12.99
N GLU A 216 -3.39 -14.68 -13.37
CA GLU A 216 -3.64 -15.77 -12.43
C GLU A 216 -2.49 -16.00 -11.44
N ASP A 217 -1.26 -15.86 -11.86
CA ASP A 217 -0.06 -16.02 -11.05
C ASP A 217 0.03 -14.94 -9.96
N ILE A 218 -0.19 -13.68 -10.30
CA ILE A 218 -0.19 -12.56 -9.37
C ILE A 218 -1.36 -12.65 -8.39
N ALA A 219 -2.56 -12.98 -8.91
CA ALA A 219 -3.73 -13.18 -8.06
C ALA A 219 -3.52 -14.33 -7.07
N ASN A 220 -2.90 -15.44 -7.50
CA ASN A 220 -2.59 -16.56 -6.64
C ASN A 220 -1.58 -16.19 -5.55
N GLU A 221 -0.52 -15.47 -5.87
CA GLU A 221 0.47 -15.02 -4.89
C GLU A 221 -0.15 -14.09 -3.84
N LEU A 222 -0.94 -13.11 -4.27
CA LEU A 222 -1.46 -12.08 -3.36
C LEU A 222 -2.71 -12.50 -2.59
N LEU A 223 -3.65 -13.22 -3.22
CA LEU A 223 -5.00 -13.41 -2.72
C LEU A 223 -5.37 -14.86 -2.37
N TYR A 224 -4.71 -15.85 -3.00
CA TYR A 224 -5.11 -17.25 -2.86
C TYR A 224 -4.05 -18.16 -2.27
N SER A 225 -2.82 -17.67 -2.05
CA SER A 225 -1.76 -18.43 -1.38
C SER A 225 -2.08 -18.70 0.09
N ASP A 226 -1.41 -19.65 0.72
CA ASP A 226 -1.54 -19.95 2.15
C ASP A 226 -1.20 -18.74 3.03
N ARG A 227 -0.35 -17.84 2.53
CA ARG A 227 0.05 -16.57 3.18
C ARG A 227 -0.62 -15.35 2.54
N LYS A 228 -1.81 -15.51 2.00
CA LYS A 228 -2.55 -14.44 1.33
C LYS A 228 -2.60 -13.15 2.13
N ILE A 229 -2.69 -12.04 1.43
CA ILE A 229 -2.92 -10.73 2.04
C ILE A 229 -4.29 -10.73 2.71
N LEU A 230 -4.30 -10.45 4.01
CA LEU A 230 -5.54 -10.37 4.79
C LEU A 230 -6.26 -9.06 4.47
N THR A 231 -7.55 -9.16 4.15
CA THR A 231 -8.42 -8.02 3.90
C THR A 231 -9.58 -7.99 4.90
N LYS A 232 -10.21 -6.84 5.05
CA LYS A 232 -11.38 -6.71 5.94
C LYS A 232 -12.49 -7.65 5.51
N GLU A 233 -12.86 -8.58 6.39
CA GLU A 233 -13.97 -9.49 6.17
C GLU A 233 -15.31 -8.75 6.23
N GLN A 234 -16.22 -9.11 5.33
CA GLN A 234 -17.59 -8.61 5.36
C GLN A 234 -18.55 -9.74 5.00
N ASN A 235 -19.52 -9.97 5.88
CA ASN A 235 -20.61 -10.93 5.65
C ASN A 235 -21.62 -10.33 4.68
N GLN A 236 -21.41 -10.54 3.38
CA GLN A 236 -22.33 -10.15 2.31
C GLN A 236 -22.95 -11.40 1.70
N SER A 237 -24.15 -11.25 1.13
CA SER A 237 -24.75 -12.30 0.30
C SER A 237 -23.85 -12.60 -0.91
N PRO A 238 -23.90 -13.81 -1.47
CA PRO A 238 -23.29 -14.09 -2.77
C PRO A 238 -23.75 -13.09 -3.84
N THR A 239 -22.90 -12.89 -4.84
CA THR A 239 -23.26 -12.09 -6.02
C THR A 239 -24.31 -12.81 -6.87
N ILE A 240 -25.28 -12.06 -7.37
CA ILE A 240 -26.34 -12.55 -8.26
C ILE A 240 -26.00 -12.13 -9.69
N TYR A 241 -26.06 -13.09 -10.59
CA TYR A 241 -25.93 -12.88 -12.03
C TYR A 241 -27.28 -13.18 -12.70
N SER A 242 -27.81 -12.23 -13.47
CA SER A 242 -29.03 -12.46 -14.26
C SER A 242 -28.73 -13.33 -15.51
N GLU A 243 -29.75 -13.76 -16.21
CA GLU A 243 -29.60 -14.50 -17.46
C GLU A 243 -28.91 -13.66 -18.57
N SER A 244 -29.05 -12.34 -18.53
CA SER A 244 -28.43 -11.39 -19.46
C SER A 244 -26.97 -11.04 -19.12
N ALA A 245 -26.51 -11.37 -17.91
CA ALA A 245 -25.18 -11.01 -17.43
C ALA A 245 -24.07 -11.65 -18.26
N LYS A 246 -23.08 -10.85 -18.61
CA LYS A 246 -21.84 -11.32 -19.28
C LYS A 246 -20.64 -10.82 -18.49
N VAL A 247 -19.89 -11.72 -17.90
CA VAL A 247 -18.68 -11.38 -17.13
C VAL A 247 -17.49 -12.11 -17.72
N GLU A 248 -16.47 -11.34 -18.10
CA GLU A 248 -15.27 -11.84 -18.74
C GLU A 248 -14.03 -11.21 -18.10
N ASN A 249 -13.04 -12.04 -17.77
CA ASN A 249 -11.74 -11.62 -17.22
C ASN A 249 -11.88 -10.52 -16.15
N SER A 250 -12.67 -10.77 -15.10
CA SER A 250 -13.01 -9.74 -14.12
C SER A 250 -13.11 -10.32 -12.71
N PHE A 251 -12.70 -9.54 -11.72
CA PHE A 251 -13.00 -9.82 -10.31
C PHE A 251 -14.31 -9.15 -9.91
N VAL A 252 -15.23 -9.94 -9.36
CA VAL A 252 -16.50 -9.44 -8.81
C VAL A 252 -16.60 -9.86 -7.35
N ALA A 253 -16.65 -8.88 -6.47
CA ALA A 253 -16.78 -9.13 -5.04
C ALA A 253 -18.22 -9.49 -4.65
N THR A 254 -18.40 -9.95 -3.40
CA THR A 254 -19.70 -10.40 -2.86
C THR A 254 -20.74 -9.28 -2.76
N GLY A 255 -22.01 -9.65 -2.80
CA GLY A 255 -23.16 -8.74 -2.66
C GLY A 255 -23.50 -7.92 -3.90
N CYS A 256 -22.92 -8.21 -5.04
CA CYS A 256 -23.23 -7.54 -6.30
C CYS A 256 -24.49 -8.11 -6.97
N VAL A 257 -25.12 -7.30 -7.82
CA VAL A 257 -26.17 -7.72 -8.75
C VAL A 257 -25.70 -7.31 -10.15
N ILE A 258 -25.47 -8.31 -11.00
CA ILE A 258 -24.94 -8.10 -12.34
C ILE A 258 -25.99 -8.53 -13.36
N GLU A 259 -26.50 -7.56 -14.11
CA GLU A 259 -27.49 -7.77 -15.19
C GLU A 259 -26.91 -7.36 -16.56
N GLY A 260 -25.82 -6.59 -16.55
CA GLY A 260 -25.12 -6.07 -17.72
C GLY A 260 -23.83 -6.85 -18.08
N THR A 261 -22.96 -6.20 -18.83
CA THR A 261 -21.68 -6.74 -19.28
C THR A 261 -20.52 -6.14 -18.51
N VAL A 262 -19.59 -6.98 -18.03
CA VAL A 262 -18.37 -6.59 -17.33
C VAL A 262 -17.19 -7.28 -17.97
N LYS A 263 -16.17 -6.50 -18.40
CA LYS A 263 -14.94 -7.03 -19.00
C LYS A 263 -13.70 -6.36 -18.42
N ASN A 264 -12.65 -7.15 -18.20
CA ASN A 264 -11.33 -6.69 -17.77
C ASN A 264 -11.41 -5.71 -16.57
N SER A 265 -12.28 -5.96 -15.60
CA SER A 265 -12.65 -4.99 -14.59
C SER A 265 -12.60 -5.57 -13.18
N ILE A 266 -12.44 -4.70 -12.20
CA ILE A 266 -12.55 -5.04 -10.78
C ILE A 266 -13.79 -4.38 -10.21
N ILE A 267 -14.75 -5.19 -9.79
CA ILE A 267 -16.03 -4.77 -9.21
C ILE A 267 -16.03 -5.09 -7.72
N PHE A 268 -16.08 -4.06 -6.89
CA PHE A 268 -16.12 -4.20 -5.44
C PHE A 268 -17.54 -4.55 -4.94
N ARG A 269 -17.66 -4.69 -3.62
CA ARG A 269 -18.89 -5.21 -2.96
C ARG A 269 -20.11 -4.32 -3.20
N LYS A 270 -21.30 -4.96 -3.30
CA LYS A 270 -22.59 -4.27 -3.39
C LYS A 270 -22.70 -3.31 -4.58
N VAL A 271 -22.10 -3.64 -5.68
CA VAL A 271 -22.29 -2.91 -6.93
C VAL A 271 -23.49 -3.49 -7.66
N HIS A 272 -24.35 -2.63 -8.17
CA HIS A 272 -25.48 -2.99 -9.01
C HIS A 272 -25.24 -2.49 -10.45
N ILE A 273 -25.16 -3.42 -11.40
CA ILE A 273 -24.96 -3.14 -12.82
C ILE A 273 -26.21 -3.62 -13.53
N LYS A 274 -27.03 -2.67 -14.03
CA LYS A 274 -28.31 -2.95 -14.64
C LYS A 274 -28.20 -3.43 -16.09
N GLU A 275 -29.29 -3.95 -16.60
CA GLU A 275 -29.43 -4.51 -17.95
C GLU A 275 -28.95 -3.52 -19.03
N GLY A 276 -28.25 -4.01 -20.04
CA GLY A 276 -27.72 -3.19 -21.13
C GLY A 276 -26.46 -2.39 -20.78
N ALA A 277 -26.14 -2.20 -19.48
CA ALA A 277 -24.91 -1.50 -19.08
C ALA A 277 -23.67 -2.30 -19.46
N VAL A 278 -22.64 -1.60 -19.94
CA VAL A 278 -21.35 -2.17 -20.32
C VAL A 278 -20.22 -1.50 -19.55
N ILE A 279 -19.41 -2.30 -18.87
CA ILE A 279 -18.25 -1.83 -18.12
C ILE A 279 -17.01 -2.54 -18.64
N GLU A 280 -16.05 -1.78 -19.13
CA GLU A 280 -14.80 -2.30 -19.66
C GLU A 280 -13.58 -1.62 -19.03
N ASN A 281 -12.53 -2.40 -18.76
CA ASN A 281 -11.24 -1.90 -18.26
C ASN A 281 -11.38 -0.95 -17.06
N SER A 282 -12.21 -1.26 -16.08
CA SER A 282 -12.62 -0.29 -15.07
C SER A 282 -12.48 -0.82 -13.65
N VAL A 283 -12.38 0.10 -12.69
CA VAL A 283 -12.38 -0.20 -11.25
C VAL A 283 -13.60 0.48 -10.63
N ILE A 284 -14.55 -0.30 -10.15
CA ILE A 284 -15.79 0.20 -9.54
C ILE A 284 -15.81 -0.16 -8.06
N MET A 285 -15.65 0.84 -7.18
CA MET A 285 -15.67 0.61 -5.74
C MET A 285 -17.07 0.36 -5.21
N GLN A 286 -17.15 0.03 -3.92
CA GLN A 286 -18.37 -0.49 -3.30
C GLN A 286 -19.57 0.47 -3.33
N ASN A 287 -20.76 -0.11 -3.31
CA ASN A 287 -22.06 0.54 -3.26
C ASN A 287 -22.36 1.46 -4.47
N CYS A 288 -21.75 1.20 -5.61
CA CYS A 288 -22.07 1.94 -6.83
C CYS A 288 -23.29 1.33 -7.52
N THR A 289 -24.08 2.19 -8.18
CA THR A 289 -25.20 1.80 -9.02
C THR A 289 -24.99 2.34 -10.42
N ILE A 290 -25.01 1.45 -11.39
CA ILE A 290 -24.89 1.76 -12.81
C ILE A 290 -26.22 1.42 -13.47
N GLU A 291 -26.95 2.44 -13.92
CA GLU A 291 -28.26 2.31 -14.52
C GLU A 291 -28.19 1.69 -15.92
N LYS A 292 -29.37 1.37 -16.47
CA LYS A 292 -29.52 0.71 -17.76
C LYS A 292 -28.78 1.43 -18.88
N ASP A 293 -28.25 0.63 -19.80
CA ASP A 293 -27.61 1.09 -21.03
C ASP A 293 -26.43 2.05 -20.85
N ALA A 294 -25.93 2.23 -19.63
CA ALA A 294 -24.73 3.04 -19.37
C ALA A 294 -23.48 2.38 -19.97
N GLN A 295 -22.60 3.20 -20.57
CA GLN A 295 -21.36 2.75 -21.22
C GLN A 295 -20.14 3.32 -20.50
N LEU A 296 -19.37 2.46 -19.85
CA LEU A 296 -18.24 2.85 -19.01
C LEU A 296 -16.97 2.18 -19.49
N GLN A 297 -15.98 2.98 -19.86
CA GLN A 297 -14.68 2.49 -20.31
C GLN A 297 -13.53 3.27 -19.66
N ASN A 298 -12.53 2.56 -19.14
CA ASN A 298 -11.35 3.15 -18.52
C ASN A 298 -11.74 4.16 -17.41
N VAL A 299 -12.56 3.73 -16.44
CA VAL A 299 -13.00 4.58 -15.34
C VAL A 299 -12.59 4.01 -13.98
N ILE A 300 -12.43 4.89 -13.01
CA ILE A 300 -12.27 4.57 -11.59
C ILE A 300 -13.38 5.26 -10.83
N PHE A 301 -14.29 4.51 -10.22
CA PHE A 301 -15.31 5.05 -9.34
C PHE A 301 -14.96 4.81 -7.89
N ASP A 302 -15.00 5.85 -7.10
CA ASP A 302 -14.96 5.74 -5.64
C ASP A 302 -16.35 5.28 -5.13
N LYS A 303 -16.51 5.16 -3.83
CA LYS A 303 -17.69 4.57 -3.17
C LYS A 303 -18.96 5.40 -3.39
N ASN A 304 -20.09 4.70 -3.49
CA ASN A 304 -21.43 5.30 -3.55
C ASN A 304 -21.63 6.22 -4.77
N VAL A 305 -21.08 5.84 -5.92
CA VAL A 305 -21.32 6.56 -7.19
C VAL A 305 -22.59 6.03 -7.83
N TYR A 306 -23.39 6.94 -8.35
CA TYR A 306 -24.61 6.65 -9.11
C TYR A 306 -24.46 7.16 -10.54
N ILE A 307 -24.66 6.28 -11.52
CA ILE A 307 -24.61 6.61 -12.95
C ILE A 307 -25.99 6.45 -13.53
N SER A 308 -26.49 7.52 -14.17
CA SER A 308 -27.83 7.56 -14.78
C SER A 308 -27.91 6.69 -16.03
N GLU A 309 -29.14 6.36 -16.43
CA GLU A 309 -29.45 5.56 -17.61
C GLU A 309 -28.86 6.16 -18.88
N GLY A 310 -28.28 5.31 -19.74
CA GLY A 310 -27.70 5.68 -21.03
C GLY A 310 -26.46 6.58 -20.94
N LYS A 311 -25.91 6.81 -19.76
CA LYS A 311 -24.71 7.65 -19.59
C LYS A 311 -23.50 7.00 -20.20
N GLU A 312 -22.74 7.79 -20.95
CA GLU A 312 -21.46 7.35 -21.52
C GLU A 312 -20.29 8.07 -20.82
N LEU A 313 -19.31 7.31 -20.30
CA LEU A 313 -18.08 7.81 -19.73
C LEU A 313 -16.91 7.00 -20.29
N LYS A 314 -15.99 7.68 -20.94
CA LYS A 314 -14.81 7.06 -21.55
C LYS A 314 -13.55 7.81 -21.18
N GLY A 315 -12.66 7.12 -20.47
CA GLY A 315 -11.30 7.58 -20.18
C GLY A 315 -10.28 7.05 -21.18
N ASP A 316 -9.06 7.49 -21.03
CA ASP A 316 -7.90 6.90 -21.69
C ASP A 316 -7.24 5.84 -20.81
N ILE A 317 -6.47 4.92 -21.39
CA ILE A 317 -5.74 3.88 -20.62
C ILE A 317 -4.70 4.53 -19.70
N GLU A 318 -4.03 5.57 -20.16
CA GLU A 318 -3.04 6.32 -19.38
C GLU A 318 -3.69 7.33 -18.42
N TYR A 319 -4.91 7.79 -18.75
CA TYR A 319 -5.64 8.82 -18.01
C TYR A 319 -7.10 8.38 -17.80
N PRO A 320 -7.37 7.46 -16.87
CA PRO A 320 -8.73 7.01 -16.58
C PRO A 320 -9.58 8.15 -16.00
N VAL A 321 -10.86 8.13 -16.31
CA VAL A 321 -11.81 9.08 -15.70
C VAL A 321 -12.04 8.66 -14.24
N VAL A 322 -11.75 9.55 -13.31
CA VAL A 322 -11.93 9.31 -11.87
C VAL A 322 -13.17 10.04 -11.36
N ILE A 323 -14.11 9.30 -10.79
CA ILE A 323 -15.33 9.85 -10.17
C ILE A 323 -15.23 9.69 -8.66
N GLY A 324 -15.30 10.83 -7.96
CA GLY A 324 -15.18 10.88 -6.51
C GLY A 324 -16.39 10.29 -5.76
N LYS A 325 -16.19 10.03 -4.48
CA LYS A 325 -17.18 9.44 -3.58
C LYS A 325 -18.50 10.22 -3.51
N ASN A 326 -19.63 9.51 -3.44
CA ASN A 326 -20.98 10.06 -3.30
C ASN A 326 -21.41 10.97 -4.46
N THR A 327 -20.91 10.73 -5.67
CA THR A 327 -21.25 11.51 -6.86
C THR A 327 -22.38 10.83 -7.63
N ALA A 328 -23.31 11.62 -8.15
CA ALA A 328 -24.35 11.19 -9.11
C ALA A 328 -24.14 11.92 -10.45
N ILE A 329 -24.17 11.18 -11.56
CA ILE A 329 -23.92 11.70 -12.92
C ILE A 329 -25.03 11.23 -13.87
#